data_b1f48dc31f49f4cabac90598ab21175d
#
_entry.id   b1f48dc31f49f4cabac90598ab21175d
#
_cell.length_a   1.000
_cell.length_b   1.000
_cell.length_c   1.000
_cell.angle_alpha   90.00
_cell.angle_beta   90.00
_cell.angle_gamma   90.00
#
_symmetry.space_group_name_H-M   'P 1'
#
loop_
_entity.id
_entity.type
_entity.pdbx_description
1 polymer ?
#
loop_
_entity_poly.entity_id
_entity_poly.type
_entity_poly.pdbx_seq_one_letter_code
_entity_poly.pdbx_strand_id
1 'polypeptide(L)'
;AEDLPGKLWVSIRPNRLNDPDVPIKLDTAEDTRFYHCNIKTLNLLPSVVAAQHAKRIGVQETVFHRGDIVTECAHSNVSILKDGVFYSHPNDEFILRGIAKTHIIQACYRLGITVMEKCFTLDDLKNADEIIVTSSSNFCLHACEVDGQPAGGKDPAMLKAIQNEVLREYFTYTGKTTVVD
;
A
#
# COMPACT_ATOMS: atom_id res chain seq x y z
N ALA A 1 -34.61 -3.24 13.05
CA ALA A 1 -33.49 -4.12 12.60
C ALA A 1 -32.50 -4.39 13.75
N GLU A 2 -32.82 -3.96 14.97
CA GLU A 2 -31.92 -4.06 16.14
C GLU A 2 -31.76 -5.49 16.67
N ASP A 3 -32.69 -6.40 16.35
CA ASP A 3 -32.70 -7.76 16.91
C ASP A 3 -32.37 -8.89 15.91
N LEU A 4 -31.86 -8.58 14.73
CA LEU A 4 -31.47 -9.62 13.78
C LEU A 4 -30.05 -10.11 14.07
N PRO A 5 -29.87 -11.39 14.40
CA PRO A 5 -28.53 -11.94 14.64
C PRO A 5 -27.70 -11.84 13.36
N GLY A 6 -26.49 -11.33 13.50
CA GLY A 6 -25.52 -11.33 12.41
C GLY A 6 -25.22 -12.76 11.94
N LYS A 7 -24.99 -12.94 10.63
CA LYS A 7 -24.54 -14.21 10.06
C LYS A 7 -23.04 -14.15 9.82
N LEU A 8 -22.29 -15.10 10.39
CA LEU A 8 -20.87 -15.26 10.11
C LEU A 8 -20.69 -16.20 8.92
N TRP A 9 -19.98 -15.74 7.90
CA TRP A 9 -19.53 -16.55 6.78
C TRP A 9 -18.01 -16.64 6.83
N VAL A 10 -17.49 -17.86 6.75
CA VAL A 10 -16.05 -18.13 6.71
C VAL A 10 -15.73 -18.83 5.39
N SER A 11 -14.82 -18.28 4.61
CA SER A 11 -14.29 -18.89 3.39
C SER A 11 -12.78 -18.99 3.50
N ILE A 12 -12.24 -20.19 3.36
CA ILE A 12 -10.81 -20.46 3.39
C ILE A 12 -10.39 -20.78 1.95
N ARG A 13 -9.43 -20.03 1.43
CA ARG A 13 -8.87 -20.26 0.09
C ARG A 13 -7.34 -20.21 0.16
N PRO A 14 -6.63 -21.06 -0.61
CA PRO A 14 -5.19 -20.90 -0.76
C PRO A 14 -4.88 -19.49 -1.26
N ASN A 15 -3.94 -18.82 -0.62
CA ASN A 15 -3.44 -17.53 -1.04
C ASN A 15 -1.92 -17.54 -1.00
N ARG A 16 -1.28 -16.88 -1.97
CA ARG A 16 0.15 -16.65 -1.96
C ARG A 16 0.39 -15.16 -1.71
N LEU A 17 1.41 -14.87 -0.94
CA LEU A 17 1.91 -13.51 -0.83
C LEU A 17 2.64 -13.16 -2.13
N ASN A 18 2.50 -11.91 -2.54
CA ASN A 18 3.29 -11.41 -3.65
C ASN A 18 4.76 -11.26 -3.21
N ASP A 19 5.67 -11.60 -4.12
CA ASP A 19 7.10 -11.47 -3.89
C ASP A 19 7.47 -9.98 -3.78
N PRO A 20 8.00 -9.51 -2.65
CA PRO A 20 8.38 -8.11 -2.47
C PRO A 20 9.56 -7.68 -3.33
N ASP A 21 10.32 -8.62 -3.91
CA ASP A 21 11.44 -8.33 -4.79
C ASP A 21 11.00 -8.10 -6.25
N VAL A 22 9.75 -8.39 -6.59
CA VAL A 22 9.19 -8.14 -7.93
C VAL A 22 8.58 -6.74 -7.95
N PRO A 23 9.15 -5.79 -8.74
CA PRO A 23 8.62 -4.45 -8.83
C PRO A 23 7.25 -4.41 -9.52
N ILE A 24 6.43 -3.45 -9.11
CA ILE A 24 5.11 -3.22 -9.71
C ILE A 24 5.07 -1.89 -10.46
N LYS A 25 4.11 -1.77 -11.36
CA LYS A 25 3.78 -0.53 -12.07
C LYS A 25 2.47 0.02 -11.55
N LEU A 26 2.38 1.33 -11.49
CA LEU A 26 1.24 2.08 -11.00
C LEU A 26 0.71 3.02 -12.08
N ASP A 27 -0.59 3.27 -12.05
CA ASP A 27 -1.20 4.46 -12.66
C ASP A 27 -1.79 5.36 -11.57
N THR A 28 -2.18 6.56 -11.95
CA THR A 28 -2.84 7.50 -11.04
C THR A 28 -4.25 7.82 -11.53
N ALA A 29 -5.17 8.09 -10.60
CA ALA A 29 -6.52 8.51 -10.92
C ALA A 29 -7.10 9.44 -9.85
N GLU A 30 -7.99 10.35 -10.26
CA GLU A 30 -8.75 11.18 -9.32
C GLU A 30 -9.58 10.30 -8.39
N ASP A 31 -9.51 10.55 -7.09
CA ASP A 31 -10.24 9.82 -6.05
C ASP A 31 -11.71 10.25 -6.02
N THR A 32 -12.55 9.51 -6.70
CA THR A 32 -14.00 9.71 -6.72
C THR A 32 -14.76 8.92 -5.65
N ARG A 33 -14.05 8.30 -4.70
CA ARG A 33 -14.67 7.61 -3.58
C ARG A 33 -15.33 8.61 -2.62
N PHE A 34 -16.29 8.11 -1.82
CA PHE A 34 -16.93 8.93 -0.78
C PHE A 34 -15.94 9.27 0.36
N TYR A 35 -16.37 10.14 1.28
CA TYR A 35 -15.54 10.58 2.41
C TYR A 35 -15.49 9.51 3.47
N HIS A 36 -15.44 8.72 3.96
CA HIS A 36 -15.40 7.66 4.97
C HIS A 36 -14.61 6.44 4.51
N CYS A 37 -13.51 6.66 3.78
CA CYS A 37 -12.61 5.57 3.34
C CYS A 37 -11.94 4.86 4.52
N ASN A 38 -11.90 5.49 5.68
CA ASN A 38 -11.43 4.89 6.93
C ASN A 38 -12.35 3.77 7.47
N ILE A 39 -13.56 3.64 6.94
CA ILE A 39 -14.51 2.56 7.28
C ILE A 39 -14.44 1.50 6.16
N LYS A 40 -14.05 0.28 6.53
CA LYS A 40 -13.96 -0.84 5.59
C LYS A 40 -15.35 -1.35 5.21
N THR A 41 -15.89 -0.85 4.10
CA THR A 41 -17.24 -1.18 3.60
C THR A 41 -17.20 -1.94 2.28
N LEU A 42 -18.38 -2.36 1.78
CA LEU A 42 -18.55 -2.92 0.45
C LEU A 42 -18.83 -1.86 -0.63
N ASN A 43 -18.76 -0.58 -0.32
CA ASN A 43 -18.90 0.51 -1.28
C ASN A 43 -17.60 0.68 -2.11
N LEU A 44 -17.31 -0.31 -2.94
CA LEU A 44 -16.03 -0.49 -3.64
C LEU A 44 -16.09 -0.14 -5.12
N LEU A 45 -17.23 0.40 -5.62
CA LEU A 45 -17.40 0.61 -7.07
C LEU A 45 -16.28 1.45 -7.71
N PRO A 46 -15.87 2.61 -7.18
CA PRO A 46 -14.76 3.35 -7.76
C PRO A 46 -13.44 2.57 -7.77
N SER A 47 -13.12 1.87 -6.68
CA SER A 47 -11.93 1.03 -6.58
C SER A 47 -11.94 -0.14 -7.58
N VAL A 48 -13.09 -0.78 -7.78
CA VAL A 48 -13.24 -1.87 -8.76
C VAL A 48 -13.04 -1.35 -10.18
N VAL A 49 -13.60 -0.19 -10.51
CA VAL A 49 -13.43 0.43 -11.84
C VAL A 49 -11.96 0.77 -12.10
N ALA A 50 -11.29 1.38 -11.12
CA ALA A 50 -9.86 1.70 -11.21
C ALA A 50 -9.01 0.45 -11.39
N ALA A 51 -9.23 -0.59 -10.59
CA ALA A 51 -8.50 -1.85 -10.70
C ALA A 51 -8.72 -2.56 -12.04
N GLN A 52 -9.93 -2.50 -12.60
CA GLN A 52 -10.18 -3.04 -13.94
C GLN A 52 -9.48 -2.23 -15.02
N HIS A 53 -9.38 -0.91 -14.85
CA HIS A 53 -8.60 -0.05 -15.74
C HIS A 53 -7.12 -0.42 -15.67
N ALA A 54 -6.53 -0.46 -14.47
CA ALA A 54 -5.15 -0.87 -14.24
C ALA A 54 -4.82 -2.20 -14.93
N LYS A 55 -5.67 -3.20 -14.75
CA LYS A 55 -5.51 -4.51 -15.42
C LYS A 55 -5.50 -4.40 -16.94
N ARG A 56 -6.34 -3.55 -17.53
CA ARG A 56 -6.39 -3.38 -19.01
C ARG A 56 -5.14 -2.73 -19.58
N ILE A 57 -4.55 -1.79 -18.85
CA ILE A 57 -3.32 -1.10 -19.27
C ILE A 57 -2.04 -1.80 -18.82
N GLY A 58 -2.16 -2.92 -18.09
CA GLY A 58 -1.02 -3.76 -17.69
C GLY A 58 -0.24 -3.27 -16.47
N VAL A 59 -0.87 -2.44 -15.62
CA VAL A 59 -0.30 -2.04 -14.31
C VAL A 59 -0.95 -2.82 -13.17
N GLN A 60 -0.30 -2.88 -12.01
CA GLN A 60 -0.74 -3.72 -10.90
C GLN A 60 -1.66 -3.00 -9.93
N GLU A 61 -1.57 -1.67 -9.83
CA GLU A 61 -2.36 -0.90 -8.87
C GLU A 61 -2.60 0.53 -9.37
N THR A 62 -3.71 1.14 -8.93
CA THR A 62 -4.03 2.55 -9.19
C THR A 62 -3.88 3.35 -7.91
N VAL A 63 -3.07 4.40 -7.95
CA VAL A 63 -2.93 5.38 -6.86
C VAL A 63 -3.99 6.46 -7.01
N PHE A 64 -4.79 6.66 -5.98
CA PHE A 64 -5.79 7.72 -5.92
C PHE A 64 -5.21 9.03 -5.39
N HIS A 65 -5.72 10.14 -5.92
CA HIS A 65 -5.39 11.49 -5.45
C HIS A 65 -6.63 12.40 -5.47
N ARG A 66 -6.64 13.41 -4.64
CA ARG A 66 -7.65 14.49 -4.61
C ARG A 66 -6.96 15.81 -4.91
N GLY A 67 -7.22 16.38 -6.07
CA GLY A 67 -6.35 17.41 -6.61
C GLY A 67 -4.95 16.84 -6.81
N ASP A 68 -3.94 17.42 -6.17
CA ASP A 68 -2.56 16.94 -6.22
C ASP A 68 -2.17 16.05 -5.02
N ILE A 69 -3.01 15.92 -4.00
CA ILE A 69 -2.72 15.15 -2.77
C ILE A 69 -3.02 13.67 -2.97
N VAL A 70 -2.01 12.84 -2.82
CA VAL A 70 -2.14 11.37 -2.83
C VAL A 70 -2.90 10.90 -1.60
N THR A 71 -3.86 10.00 -1.79
CA THR A 71 -4.59 9.34 -0.70
C THR A 71 -4.08 7.92 -0.47
N GLU A 72 -4.60 6.95 -1.18
CA GLU A 72 -4.18 5.55 -1.13
C GLU A 72 -4.37 4.88 -2.49
N CYS A 73 -4.13 3.57 -2.60
CA CYS A 73 -4.41 2.83 -3.82
C CYS A 73 -5.83 2.24 -3.83
N ALA A 74 -6.24 1.68 -4.97
CA ALA A 74 -7.56 1.06 -5.13
C ALA A 74 -7.79 -0.11 -4.15
N HIS A 75 -6.74 -0.86 -3.77
CA HIS A 75 -6.81 -1.98 -2.83
C HIS A 75 -5.76 -1.96 -1.72
N SER A 76 -4.90 -0.96 -1.70
CA SER A 76 -3.68 -0.92 -0.89
C SER A 76 -3.44 0.49 -0.34
N ASN A 77 -2.58 0.63 0.68
CA ASN A 77 -2.02 1.93 1.01
C ASN A 77 -0.74 2.17 0.21
N VAL A 78 -0.42 3.43 -0.05
CA VAL A 78 0.83 3.86 -0.66
C VAL A 78 1.60 4.79 0.29
N SER A 79 2.92 4.63 0.31
CA SER A 79 3.86 5.45 1.07
C SER A 79 5.10 5.68 0.23
N ILE A 80 5.90 6.70 0.56
CA ILE A 80 7.14 7.00 -0.15
C ILE A 80 8.33 7.13 0.82
N LEU A 81 9.51 6.79 0.32
CA LEU A 81 10.78 7.22 0.89
C LEU A 81 11.27 8.43 0.09
N LYS A 82 11.68 9.46 0.77
CA LYS A 82 12.27 10.65 0.17
C LYS A 82 13.27 11.27 1.14
N ASP A 83 14.50 11.47 0.68
CA ASP A 83 15.59 12.04 1.48
C ASP A 83 15.79 11.34 2.85
N GLY A 84 15.69 10.01 2.88
CA GLY A 84 15.86 9.21 4.09
C GLY A 84 14.67 9.24 5.06
N VAL A 85 13.55 9.84 4.69
CA VAL A 85 12.32 9.94 5.49
C VAL A 85 11.21 9.10 4.86
N PHE A 86 10.50 8.34 5.68
CA PHE A 86 9.31 7.60 5.27
C PHE A 86 8.07 8.48 5.43
N TYR A 87 7.36 8.73 4.34
CA TYR A 87 6.10 9.49 4.34
C TYR A 87 4.92 8.57 4.07
N SER A 88 3.86 8.77 4.82
CA SER A 88 2.58 8.09 4.61
C SER A 88 1.43 9.05 4.87
N HIS A 89 0.35 8.94 4.09
CA HIS A 89 -0.85 9.73 4.34
C HIS A 89 -1.36 9.50 5.77
N PRO A 90 -1.77 10.56 6.51
CA PRO A 90 -2.34 10.43 7.85
C PRO A 90 -3.55 9.49 7.90
N ASN A 91 -3.83 8.91 9.06
CA ASN A 91 -5.02 8.08 9.25
C ASN A 91 -6.28 8.95 9.43
N ASP A 92 -6.77 9.53 8.36
CA ASP A 92 -7.98 10.35 8.29
C ASP A 92 -9.14 9.65 7.55
N GLU A 93 -10.13 10.41 7.08
CA GLU A 93 -11.29 9.90 6.35
C GLU A 93 -11.02 9.52 4.89
N PHE A 94 -9.84 9.81 4.36
CA PHE A 94 -9.50 9.58 2.95
C PHE A 94 -8.80 8.25 2.69
N ILE A 95 -8.31 7.60 3.74
CA ILE A 95 -7.61 6.32 3.61
C ILE A 95 -8.09 5.27 4.60
N LEU A 96 -7.97 4.00 4.24
CA LEU A 96 -8.13 2.91 5.18
C LEU A 96 -6.88 2.81 6.07
N ARG A 97 -7.09 2.64 7.39
CA ARG A 97 -6.00 2.34 8.34
C ARG A 97 -5.49 0.92 8.12
N GLY A 98 -4.57 0.74 7.18
CA GLY A 98 -4.04 -0.56 6.83
C GLY A 98 -3.19 -1.18 7.93
N ILE A 99 -3.44 -2.43 8.25
CA ILE A 99 -2.62 -3.18 9.22
C ILE A 99 -1.18 -3.32 8.71
N ALA A 100 -0.99 -3.66 7.42
CA ALA A 100 0.33 -3.73 6.82
C ALA A 100 1.07 -2.38 6.85
N LYS A 101 0.38 -1.25 6.59
CA LYS A 101 0.93 0.10 6.76
C LYS A 101 1.47 0.30 8.18
N THR A 102 0.71 -0.11 9.20
CA THR A 102 1.13 0.00 10.60
C THR A 102 2.41 -0.79 10.87
N HIS A 103 2.51 -2.01 10.36
CA HIS A 103 3.72 -2.85 10.51
C HIS A 103 4.95 -2.21 9.82
N ILE A 104 4.78 -1.60 8.64
CA ILE A 104 5.88 -0.87 7.97
C ILE A 104 6.34 0.33 8.80
N ILE A 105 5.41 1.12 9.33
CA ILE A 105 5.74 2.25 10.21
C ILE A 105 6.54 1.76 11.44
N GLN A 106 6.12 0.66 12.06
CA GLN A 106 6.85 0.06 13.18
C GLN A 106 8.23 -0.46 12.77
N ALA A 107 8.35 -1.06 11.58
CA ALA A 107 9.64 -1.46 11.03
C ALA A 107 10.58 -0.27 10.82
N CYS A 108 10.08 0.84 10.28
CA CYS A 108 10.84 2.08 10.14
C CYS A 108 11.36 2.59 11.50
N TYR A 109 10.51 2.61 12.53
CA TYR A 109 10.94 3.00 13.88
C TYR A 109 12.04 2.09 14.44
N ARG A 110 11.93 0.77 14.27
CA ARG A 110 12.97 -0.18 14.71
C ARG A 110 14.29 -0.01 13.98
N LEU A 111 14.24 0.45 12.73
CA LEU A 111 15.41 0.75 11.90
C LEU A 111 15.98 2.16 12.12
N GLY A 112 15.35 2.98 12.96
CA GLY A 112 15.74 4.37 13.19
C GLY A 112 15.43 5.30 12.02
N ILE A 113 14.54 4.89 11.10
CA ILE A 113 14.08 5.71 9.97
C ILE A 113 13.04 6.71 10.48
N THR A 114 13.22 7.98 10.14
CA THR A 114 12.23 9.02 10.46
C THR A 114 10.92 8.76 9.72
N VAL A 115 9.79 8.78 10.45
CA VAL A 115 8.45 8.60 9.88
C VAL A 115 7.68 9.90 9.99
N MET A 116 7.06 10.31 8.89
CA MET A 116 6.17 11.47 8.81
C MET A 116 4.79 11.01 8.29
N GLU A 117 3.80 10.91 9.19
CA GLU A 117 2.40 10.75 8.78
C GLU A 117 1.87 12.10 8.32
N LYS A 118 2.18 12.47 7.08
CA LYS A 118 1.85 13.74 6.43
C LYS A 118 1.48 13.49 4.97
N CYS A 119 0.48 14.22 4.47
CA CYS A 119 0.12 14.21 3.05
C CYS A 119 1.32 14.54 2.16
N PHE A 120 1.40 13.90 1.02
CA PHE A 120 2.37 14.15 -0.04
C PHE A 120 1.65 14.26 -1.38
N THR A 121 2.29 14.90 -2.35
CA THR A 121 1.69 15.22 -3.64
C THR A 121 1.99 14.14 -4.69
N LEU A 122 1.31 14.22 -5.84
CA LEU A 122 1.65 13.43 -7.02
C LEU A 122 3.10 13.70 -7.50
N ASP A 123 3.56 14.93 -7.38
CA ASP A 123 4.95 15.27 -7.70
C ASP A 123 5.93 14.61 -6.72
N ASP A 124 5.63 14.61 -5.42
CA ASP A 124 6.41 13.87 -4.43
C ASP A 124 6.43 12.38 -4.72
N LEU A 125 5.30 11.79 -5.10
CA LEU A 125 5.20 10.37 -5.48
C LEU A 125 6.12 10.06 -6.68
N LYS A 126 6.02 10.84 -7.76
CA LYS A 126 6.79 10.65 -8.99
C LYS A 126 8.29 10.86 -8.81
N ASN A 127 8.68 11.73 -7.86
CA ASN A 127 10.07 12.07 -7.56
C ASN A 127 10.63 11.33 -6.33
N ALA A 128 9.87 10.45 -5.70
CA ALA A 128 10.28 9.67 -4.54
C ALA A 128 11.56 8.85 -4.79
N ASP A 129 12.30 8.57 -3.72
CA ASP A 129 13.44 7.65 -3.80
C ASP A 129 12.94 6.22 -3.90
N GLU A 130 11.89 5.86 -3.12
CA GLU A 130 11.18 4.60 -3.25
C GLU A 130 9.67 4.82 -3.07
N ILE A 131 8.87 3.97 -3.73
CA ILE A 131 7.41 3.95 -3.58
C ILE A 131 7.03 2.58 -3.04
N ILE A 132 6.31 2.56 -1.91
CA ILE A 132 5.97 1.34 -1.18
C ILE A 132 4.45 1.18 -1.17
N VAL A 133 3.99 0.00 -1.60
CA VAL A 133 2.57 -0.36 -1.65
C VAL A 133 2.30 -1.51 -0.69
N THR A 134 1.27 -1.37 0.16
CA THR A 134 1.00 -2.32 1.24
C THR A 134 -0.47 -2.71 1.35
N SER A 135 -0.72 -4.00 1.53
CA SER A 135 -2.02 -4.57 1.87
C SER A 135 -1.84 -5.87 2.64
N SER A 136 -2.92 -6.57 2.98
CA SER A 136 -2.85 -7.87 3.67
C SER A 136 -2.15 -8.96 2.87
N SER A 137 -2.07 -8.85 1.55
CA SER A 137 -1.34 -9.78 0.66
C SER A 137 -0.07 -9.17 0.05
N ASN A 138 0.14 -7.87 0.24
CA ASN A 138 1.25 -7.09 -0.30
C ASN A 138 1.98 -6.41 0.85
N PHE A 139 2.87 -7.12 1.53
CA PHE A 139 3.47 -6.59 2.75
C PHE A 139 4.32 -5.35 2.52
N CYS A 140 5.16 -5.36 1.50
CA CYS A 140 6.06 -4.25 1.19
C CYS A 140 6.48 -4.36 -0.29
N LEU A 141 5.52 -4.25 -1.21
CA LEU A 141 5.84 -4.17 -2.63
C LEU A 141 6.43 -2.80 -2.95
N HIS A 142 7.30 -2.76 -3.95
CA HIS A 142 7.85 -1.49 -4.44
C HIS A 142 7.43 -1.24 -5.88
N ALA A 143 7.27 0.03 -6.24
CA ALA A 143 6.95 0.42 -7.61
C ALA A 143 8.17 0.92 -8.34
N CYS A 144 8.25 0.61 -9.65
CA CYS A 144 9.31 1.06 -10.54
C CYS A 144 8.80 2.02 -11.64
N GLU A 145 7.50 2.24 -11.73
CA GLU A 145 6.88 3.07 -12.76
C GLU A 145 5.58 3.68 -12.24
N VAL A 146 5.33 4.95 -12.58
CA VAL A 146 4.07 5.66 -12.34
C VAL A 146 3.67 6.36 -13.63
N ASP A 147 2.44 6.12 -14.13
CA ASP A 147 1.91 6.70 -15.38
C ASP A 147 2.84 6.49 -16.58
N GLY A 148 3.46 5.31 -16.71
CA GLY A 148 4.38 4.99 -17.80
C GLY A 148 5.76 5.64 -17.69
N GLN A 149 6.07 6.33 -16.60
CA GLN A 149 7.38 6.94 -16.37
C GLN A 149 8.11 6.22 -15.24
N PRO A 150 9.44 5.99 -15.35
CA PRO A 150 10.25 5.42 -14.28
C PRO A 150 10.13 6.22 -12.99
N ALA A 151 9.94 5.54 -11.85
CA ALA A 151 9.82 6.15 -10.54
C ALA A 151 10.35 5.20 -9.46
N GLY A 152 10.87 5.73 -8.35
CA GLY A 152 11.53 4.93 -7.31
C GLY A 152 12.91 4.41 -7.72
N GLY A 153 13.41 3.41 -6.98
CA GLY A 153 14.67 2.73 -7.27
C GLY A 153 15.94 3.52 -6.96
N LYS A 154 15.84 4.60 -6.17
CA LYS A 154 16.98 5.46 -5.81
C LYS A 154 17.63 5.09 -4.49
N ASP A 155 16.90 4.44 -3.58
CA ASP A 155 17.42 3.95 -2.31
C ASP A 155 17.03 2.47 -2.04
N PRO A 156 17.48 1.54 -2.89
CA PRO A 156 17.15 0.12 -2.76
C PRO A 156 17.68 -0.49 -1.45
N ALA A 157 18.69 0.11 -0.84
CA ALA A 157 19.26 -0.37 0.42
C ALA A 157 18.28 -0.14 1.58
N MET A 158 17.70 1.05 1.69
CA MET A 158 16.71 1.38 2.71
C MET A 158 15.41 0.61 2.47
N LEU A 159 14.94 0.52 1.23
CA LEU A 159 13.80 -0.31 0.86
C LEU A 159 14.00 -1.76 1.34
N LYS A 160 15.13 -2.36 1.01
CA LYS A 160 15.43 -3.76 1.38
C LYS A 160 15.52 -3.96 2.90
N ALA A 161 16.05 -2.97 3.62
CA ALA A 161 16.08 -3.01 5.08
C ALA A 161 14.65 -3.06 5.66
N ILE A 162 13.74 -2.22 5.16
CA ILE A 162 12.33 -2.21 5.56
C ILE A 162 11.65 -3.54 5.22
N GLN A 163 11.82 -4.04 3.99
CA GLN A 163 11.28 -5.33 3.56
C GLN A 163 11.74 -6.47 4.48
N ASN A 164 13.03 -6.56 4.74
CA ASN A 164 13.61 -7.59 5.60
C ASN A 164 13.07 -7.51 7.03
N GLU A 165 12.89 -6.32 7.57
CA GLU A 165 12.37 -6.14 8.94
C GLU A 165 10.90 -6.58 9.05
N VAL A 166 10.06 -6.25 8.06
CA VAL A 166 8.66 -6.70 8.00
C VAL A 166 8.58 -8.22 7.81
N LEU A 167 9.40 -8.78 6.92
CA LEU A 167 9.44 -10.23 6.69
C LEU A 167 9.97 -10.99 7.91
N ARG A 168 10.95 -10.44 8.63
CA ARG A 168 11.43 -11.01 9.90
C ARG A 168 10.29 -11.15 10.91
N GLU A 169 9.45 -10.13 11.04
CA GLU A 169 8.27 -10.17 11.90
C GLU A 169 7.30 -11.27 11.44
N TYR A 170 6.97 -11.32 10.15
CA TYR A 170 6.10 -12.33 9.56
C TYR A 170 6.61 -13.75 9.80
N PHE A 171 7.88 -14.01 9.56
CA PHE A 171 8.50 -15.34 9.74
C PHE A 171 8.53 -15.76 11.21
N THR A 172 8.75 -14.79 12.11
CA THR A 172 8.71 -15.05 13.56
C THR A 172 7.33 -15.55 13.99
N TYR A 173 6.26 -14.95 13.46
CA TYR A 173 4.89 -15.36 13.82
C TYR A 173 4.42 -16.64 13.13
N THR A 174 4.82 -16.86 11.90
CA THR A 174 4.30 -17.98 11.09
C THR A 174 5.16 -19.24 11.16
N GLY A 175 6.41 -19.13 11.61
CA GLY A 175 7.40 -20.19 11.55
C GLY A 175 7.85 -20.56 10.13
N LYS A 176 7.44 -19.76 9.11
CA LYS A 176 7.90 -19.93 7.72
C LYS A 176 9.29 -19.35 7.53
N THR A 177 9.93 -19.73 6.44
CA THR A 177 11.27 -19.24 6.06
C THR A 177 11.27 -18.51 4.71
N THR A 178 10.17 -18.61 3.95
CA THR A 178 10.00 -17.95 2.65
C THR A 178 8.58 -17.40 2.51
N VAL A 179 8.38 -16.45 1.62
CA VAL A 179 7.05 -15.90 1.25
C VAL A 179 6.37 -16.68 0.12
N VAL A 180 7.10 -17.56 -0.57
CA VAL A 180 6.72 -18.18 -1.84
C VAL A 180 6.41 -19.68 -1.72
N ASP A 181 6.15 -20.19 -0.53
CA ASP A 181 5.76 -21.60 -0.31
C ASP A 181 4.25 -21.80 -0.23
#